data_f3bf52eb1f8f33fd1fa1de611bf88616
#
_entry.id   f3bf52eb1f8f33fd1fa1de611bf88616
#
_cell.length_a   1.000
_cell.length_b   1.000
_cell.length_c   1.000
_cell.angle_alpha   90.00
_cell.angle_beta   90.00
_cell.angle_gamma   90.00
#
_symmetry.space_group_name_H-M   'P 1'
#
loop_
_entity.id
_entity.type
_entity.pdbx_description
1 polymer ?
#
loop_
_entity_poly.entity_id
_entity_poly.type
_entity_poly.pdbx_seq_one_letter_code
_entity_poly.pdbx_strand_id
1 'polypeptide(L)'
;DYGGFIEHFTGTTVPCGNYIDRDGNVLGTHKGHIRYTLGQRKNLNIALGKRAYVVDKDVNANTVTLGDNDELYANGLVATDLNLIACDHIHQPLRCTAKTRHTQLETPCTVEQTGEDELLVRFDTPVRAVTPGQAVVLYDGDVVLGGGTIVKPWNNDQ
;
A
#
# COMPACT_ATOMS: atom_id res chain seq x y z
N ASP A 1 -17.60 5.97 12.57
CA ASP A 1 -16.17 5.99 12.95
C ASP A 1 -15.63 4.57 13.02
N TYR A 2 -14.75 4.21 12.08
CA TYR A 2 -14.20 2.86 11.98
C TYR A 2 -13.40 2.48 13.22
N GLY A 3 -12.58 3.40 13.74
CA GLY A 3 -11.81 3.14 14.95
C GLY A 3 -12.69 2.92 16.17
N GLY A 4 -13.73 3.75 16.32
CA GLY A 4 -14.68 3.60 17.41
C GLY A 4 -15.46 2.30 17.32
N PHE A 5 -15.84 1.88 16.11
CA PHE A 5 -16.53 0.62 15.90
C PHE A 5 -15.67 -0.57 16.33
N ILE A 6 -14.40 -0.59 15.94
CA ILE A 6 -13.48 -1.67 16.30
C ILE A 6 -13.32 -1.74 17.82
N GLU A 7 -13.10 -0.61 18.47
CA GLU A 7 -12.95 -0.54 19.92
C GLU A 7 -14.20 -1.09 20.63
N HIS A 8 -15.37 -0.68 20.18
CA HIS A 8 -16.63 -1.13 20.77
C HIS A 8 -16.83 -2.63 20.56
N PHE A 9 -16.58 -3.12 19.34
CA PHE A 9 -16.86 -4.50 18.97
C PHE A 9 -15.92 -5.49 19.63
N THR A 10 -14.63 -5.18 19.69
CA THR A 10 -13.62 -6.09 20.24
C THR A 10 -13.43 -5.97 21.74
N GLY A 11 -13.95 -4.90 22.33
CA GLY A 11 -13.72 -4.61 23.74
C GLY A 11 -12.30 -4.16 24.06
N THR A 12 -11.49 -3.88 23.03
CA THR A 12 -10.13 -3.38 23.21
C THR A 12 -10.00 -2.00 22.60
N THR A 13 -9.24 -1.15 23.26
CA THR A 13 -8.96 0.21 22.78
C THR A 13 -7.69 0.20 21.96
N VAL A 14 -7.75 0.76 20.74
CA VAL A 14 -6.58 0.97 19.93
C VAL A 14 -5.80 2.16 20.53
N PRO A 15 -4.57 1.94 21.01
CA PRO A 15 -3.84 3.00 21.71
C PRO A 15 -3.47 4.15 20.80
N CYS A 16 -3.39 5.35 21.38
CA CYS A 16 -2.81 6.50 20.70
C CYS A 16 -1.32 6.26 20.52
N GLY A 17 -0.76 6.81 19.46
CA GLY A 17 0.66 6.70 19.16
C GLY A 17 1.16 7.99 18.54
N ASN A 18 2.30 7.95 17.88
CA ASN A 18 2.93 9.12 17.34
C ASN A 18 2.78 9.24 15.83
N TYR A 19 2.57 10.49 15.37
CA TYR A 19 2.89 10.88 14.00
C TYR A 19 4.40 11.08 13.92
N ILE A 20 5.02 10.50 12.92
CA ILE A 20 6.46 10.67 12.66
C ILE A 20 6.69 11.09 11.21
N ASP A 21 7.88 11.65 10.93
CA ASP A 21 8.32 11.86 9.57
C ASP A 21 9.17 10.64 9.10
N ARG A 22 9.70 10.70 7.87
CA ARG A 22 10.51 9.61 7.32
C ARG A 22 11.81 9.39 8.09
N ASP A 23 12.29 10.40 8.81
CA ASP A 23 13.51 10.32 9.61
C ASP A 23 13.23 9.80 11.03
N GLY A 24 11.96 9.57 11.38
CA GLY A 24 11.57 9.09 12.70
C GLY A 24 11.31 10.18 13.72
N ASN A 25 11.34 11.44 13.31
CA ASN A 25 11.06 12.57 14.22
C ASN A 25 9.58 12.59 14.57
N VAL A 26 9.27 12.76 15.86
CA VAL A 26 7.88 12.83 16.32
C VAL A 26 7.29 14.19 15.98
N LEU A 27 6.17 14.18 15.25
CA LEU A 27 5.46 15.37 14.81
C LEU A 27 4.23 15.69 15.67
N GLY A 28 3.68 14.67 16.33
CA GLY A 28 2.48 14.83 17.13
C GLY A 28 1.95 13.48 17.56
N THR A 29 0.71 13.44 18.06
CA THR A 29 0.07 12.22 18.56
C THR A 29 -1.19 11.93 17.78
N HIS A 30 -1.34 10.68 17.34
CA HIS A 30 -2.54 10.23 16.63
C HIS A 30 -3.47 9.44 17.55
N LYS A 31 -4.68 9.17 17.06
CA LYS A 31 -5.76 8.53 17.82
C LYS A 31 -5.88 7.02 17.56
N GLY A 32 -4.83 6.38 17.08
CA GLY A 32 -4.82 4.96 16.76
C GLY A 32 -4.64 4.72 15.27
N HIS A 33 -3.72 3.81 14.90
CA HIS A 33 -3.30 3.61 13.51
C HIS A 33 -4.43 3.18 12.57
N ILE A 34 -5.48 2.52 13.08
CA ILE A 34 -6.59 2.04 12.25
C ILE A 34 -7.49 3.17 11.76
N ARG A 35 -7.37 4.37 12.34
CA ARG A 35 -8.16 5.53 11.94
C ARG A 35 -7.61 6.22 10.69
N TYR A 36 -6.47 5.76 10.18
CA TYR A 36 -5.72 6.47 9.13
C TYR A 36 -5.52 5.57 7.92
N THR A 37 -5.61 6.18 6.73
CA THR A 37 -5.48 5.50 5.44
C THR A 37 -4.35 6.14 4.65
N LEU A 38 -3.56 5.34 3.93
CA LEU A 38 -2.52 5.86 3.05
C LEU A 38 -3.11 6.88 2.06
N GLY A 39 -2.43 8.00 1.91
CA GLY A 39 -2.90 9.10 1.08
C GLY A 39 -3.83 10.07 1.79
N GLN A 40 -4.24 9.78 3.00
CA GLN A 40 -5.12 10.67 3.77
C GLN A 40 -4.43 11.99 4.06
N ARG A 41 -5.14 13.09 3.88
CA ARG A 41 -4.69 14.43 4.18
C ARG A 41 -5.55 15.11 5.24
N LYS A 42 -6.84 14.80 5.27
CA LYS A 42 -7.81 15.45 6.16
C LYS A 42 -7.94 14.69 7.48
N ASN A 43 -8.42 15.39 8.51
CA ASN A 43 -8.74 14.82 9.82
C ASN A 43 -7.54 14.23 10.55
N LEU A 44 -6.36 14.78 10.30
CA LEU A 44 -5.14 14.35 10.98
C LEU A 44 -4.97 15.03 12.34
N ASN A 45 -5.68 16.14 12.57
CA ASN A 45 -5.63 16.93 13.83
C ASN A 45 -4.21 17.36 14.18
N ILE A 46 -3.44 17.76 13.18
CA ILE A 46 -2.08 18.23 13.37
C ILE A 46 -1.82 19.42 12.46
N ALA A 47 -1.16 20.44 13.00
CA ALA A 47 -0.80 21.64 12.28
C ALA A 47 0.70 21.63 11.99
N LEU A 48 1.08 21.43 10.73
CA LEU A 48 2.48 21.36 10.30
C LEU A 48 2.91 22.55 9.45
N GLY A 49 1.97 23.47 9.17
CA GLY A 49 2.24 24.64 8.31
C GLY A 49 2.32 24.30 6.82
N LYS A 50 2.10 23.05 6.44
CA LYS A 50 2.08 22.58 5.07
C LYS A 50 1.14 21.39 4.93
N ARG A 51 0.82 21.01 3.69
CA ARG A 51 0.04 19.81 3.44
C ARG A 51 0.88 18.60 3.80
N ALA A 52 0.28 17.66 4.50
CA ALA A 52 0.91 16.38 4.83
C ALA A 52 -0.07 15.25 4.56
N TYR A 53 0.48 14.11 4.19
CA TYR A 53 -0.28 12.92 3.81
C TYR A 53 0.19 11.75 4.64
N VAL A 54 -0.70 10.82 4.94
CA VAL A 54 -0.31 9.54 5.52
C VAL A 54 0.42 8.74 4.45
N VAL A 55 1.71 8.52 4.64
CA VAL A 55 2.56 7.83 3.67
C VAL A 55 2.95 6.43 4.13
N ASP A 56 2.79 6.12 5.41
CA ASP A 56 3.06 4.79 5.95
C ASP A 56 2.41 4.63 7.32
N LYS A 57 2.21 3.38 7.74
CA LYS A 57 1.73 3.03 9.08
C LYS A 57 2.52 1.82 9.57
N ASP A 58 2.92 1.85 10.83
CA ASP A 58 3.57 0.71 11.48
C ASP A 58 2.71 0.26 12.66
N VAL A 59 2.08 -0.90 12.50
CA VAL A 59 1.18 -1.47 13.51
C VAL A 59 1.94 -1.81 14.79
N ASN A 60 3.13 -2.36 14.66
CA ASN A 60 3.93 -2.80 15.80
C ASN A 60 4.44 -1.62 16.62
N ALA A 61 4.91 -0.57 15.96
CA ALA A 61 5.38 0.64 16.62
C ALA A 61 4.25 1.61 16.95
N ASN A 62 3.05 1.36 16.42
CA ASN A 62 1.89 2.22 16.55
C ASN A 62 2.18 3.65 16.07
N THR A 63 2.84 3.76 14.92
CA THR A 63 3.19 5.04 14.32
C THR A 63 2.47 5.24 12.99
N VAL A 64 2.21 6.51 12.69
CA VAL A 64 1.68 6.96 11.40
C VAL A 64 2.70 7.92 10.83
N THR A 65 3.27 7.58 9.67
CA THR A 65 4.26 8.41 9.02
C THR A 65 3.58 9.42 8.12
N LEU A 66 3.92 10.70 8.28
CA LEU A 66 3.44 11.80 7.46
C LEU A 66 4.55 12.26 6.52
N GLY A 67 4.18 12.59 5.30
CA GLY A 67 5.13 13.06 4.31
C GLY A 67 4.45 13.78 3.17
N ASP A 68 5.23 14.09 2.13
CA ASP A 68 4.74 14.77 0.94
C ASP A 68 4.00 13.81 0.02
N ASN A 69 3.18 14.35 -0.86
CA ASN A 69 2.44 13.55 -1.83
C ASN A 69 3.38 12.68 -2.71
N ASP A 70 4.55 13.20 -3.05
CA ASP A 70 5.52 12.47 -3.88
C ASP A 70 6.02 11.18 -3.21
N GLU A 71 6.02 11.14 -1.89
CA GLU A 71 6.44 9.95 -1.12
C GLU A 71 5.44 8.81 -1.20
N LEU A 72 4.23 9.06 -1.72
CA LEU A 72 3.22 8.03 -1.91
C LEU A 72 3.42 7.19 -3.17
N TYR A 73 4.29 7.61 -4.08
CA TYR A 73 4.48 6.92 -5.36
C TYR A 73 5.50 5.81 -5.25
N ALA A 74 5.20 4.69 -5.88
CA ALA A 74 6.09 3.52 -5.92
C ALA A 74 6.31 3.06 -7.35
N ASN A 75 7.49 2.51 -7.62
CA ASN A 75 7.85 1.98 -8.93
C ASN A 75 7.31 0.57 -9.17
N GLY A 76 6.84 -0.08 -8.11
CA GLY A 76 6.29 -1.42 -8.21
C GLY A 76 5.73 -1.88 -6.88
N LEU A 77 5.51 -3.19 -6.78
CA LEU A 77 5.04 -3.82 -5.55
C LEU A 77 5.48 -5.28 -5.48
N VAL A 78 5.46 -5.82 -4.27
CA VAL A 78 5.61 -7.25 -4.02
C VAL A 78 4.25 -7.77 -3.56
N ALA A 79 3.80 -8.89 -4.15
CA ALA A 79 2.52 -9.51 -3.83
C ALA A 79 2.71 -10.98 -3.47
N THR A 80 1.86 -11.47 -2.59
CA THR A 80 1.79 -12.89 -2.18
C THR A 80 0.34 -13.37 -2.25
N ASP A 81 0.08 -14.57 -1.76
CA ASP A 81 -1.26 -15.19 -1.84
C ASP A 81 -1.76 -15.19 -3.28
N LEU A 82 -0.92 -15.72 -4.18
CA LEU A 82 -1.16 -15.63 -5.60
C LEU A 82 -2.30 -16.53 -6.04
N ASN A 83 -3.12 -16.02 -6.95
CA ASN A 83 -4.12 -16.77 -7.66
C ASN A 83 -3.92 -16.53 -9.16
N LEU A 84 -3.13 -17.39 -9.79
CA LEU A 84 -2.86 -17.31 -11.23
C LEU A 84 -3.92 -18.13 -11.96
N ILE A 85 -4.63 -17.48 -12.87
CA ILE A 85 -5.76 -18.09 -13.58
C ILE A 85 -5.35 -18.58 -14.96
N ALA A 86 -4.58 -17.75 -15.68
CA ALA A 86 -4.21 -18.04 -17.07
C ALA A 86 -3.00 -18.97 -17.19
N CYS A 87 -2.26 -19.21 -16.11
CA CYS A 87 -1.09 -20.09 -16.09
C CYS A 87 -0.85 -20.57 -14.65
N ASP A 88 -0.06 -21.64 -14.51
CA ASP A 88 0.29 -22.18 -13.19
C ASP A 88 1.48 -21.43 -12.60
N HIS A 89 2.35 -20.91 -13.44
CA HIS A 89 3.58 -20.26 -13.00
C HIS A 89 4.06 -19.29 -14.09
N ILE A 90 4.66 -18.18 -13.66
CA ILE A 90 5.27 -17.20 -14.57
C ILE A 90 6.76 -17.50 -14.64
N HIS A 91 7.20 -18.15 -15.72
CA HIS A 91 8.57 -18.67 -15.84
C HIS A 91 9.58 -17.62 -16.28
N GLN A 92 9.13 -16.52 -16.87
CA GLN A 92 9.99 -15.43 -17.33
C GLN A 92 9.23 -14.11 -17.23
N PRO A 93 9.93 -12.98 -17.25
CA PRO A 93 9.26 -11.68 -17.13
C PRO A 93 8.13 -11.55 -18.17
N LEU A 94 6.97 -11.12 -17.69
CA LEU A 94 5.74 -11.04 -18.47
C LEU A 94 5.27 -9.59 -18.52
N ARG A 95 5.00 -9.10 -19.74
CA ARG A 95 4.39 -7.78 -19.93
C ARG A 95 2.88 -7.90 -19.83
N CYS A 96 2.29 -7.05 -19.01
CA CYS A 96 0.84 -7.01 -18.82
C CYS A 96 0.44 -5.65 -18.25
N THR A 97 -0.81 -5.53 -17.83
CA THR A 97 -1.26 -4.37 -17.06
C THR A 97 -1.69 -4.82 -15.68
N ALA A 98 -1.57 -3.91 -14.70
CA ALA A 98 -1.96 -4.19 -13.32
C ALA A 98 -2.91 -3.12 -12.83
N LYS A 99 -3.85 -3.55 -12.00
CA LYS A 99 -4.80 -2.66 -11.34
C LYS A 99 -4.79 -2.96 -9.86
N THR A 100 -4.53 -1.94 -9.05
CA THR A 100 -4.64 -2.04 -7.61
C THR A 100 -6.01 -1.50 -7.19
N ARG A 101 -6.49 -1.91 -6.01
CA ARG A 101 -7.78 -1.41 -5.53
C ARG A 101 -7.76 0.09 -5.26
N HIS A 102 -6.57 0.64 -5.13
CA HIS A 102 -6.40 2.05 -4.84
C HIS A 102 -6.57 2.94 -6.07
N THR A 103 -6.48 2.37 -7.26
CA THR A 103 -6.66 3.10 -8.52
C THR A 103 -7.66 2.35 -9.41
N GLN A 104 -8.39 3.12 -10.22
CA GLN A 104 -9.29 2.57 -11.22
C GLN A 104 -8.60 2.39 -12.57
N LEU A 105 -7.35 2.82 -12.70
CA LEU A 105 -6.62 2.75 -13.96
C LEU A 105 -5.70 1.53 -13.99
N GLU A 106 -5.69 0.84 -15.13
CA GLU A 106 -4.69 -0.19 -15.39
C GLU A 106 -3.37 0.48 -15.75
N THR A 107 -2.29 -0.02 -15.16
CA THR A 107 -0.95 0.51 -15.40
C THR A 107 -0.09 -0.55 -16.09
N PRO A 108 0.54 -0.22 -17.23
CA PRO A 108 1.48 -1.15 -17.87
C PRO A 108 2.62 -1.51 -16.94
N CYS A 109 2.98 -2.78 -16.92
CA CYS A 109 3.99 -3.29 -16.00
C CYS A 109 4.70 -4.53 -16.55
N THR A 110 5.77 -4.91 -15.87
CA THR A 110 6.48 -6.17 -16.07
C THR A 110 6.39 -6.96 -14.76
N VAL A 111 5.99 -8.22 -14.86
CA VAL A 111 5.79 -9.09 -13.70
C VAL A 111 6.79 -10.23 -13.73
N GLU A 112 7.41 -10.50 -12.59
CA GLU A 112 8.30 -11.64 -12.39
C GLU A 112 7.82 -12.43 -11.18
N GLN A 113 7.80 -13.76 -11.29
CA GLN A 113 7.54 -14.63 -10.15
C GLN A 113 8.86 -14.92 -9.44
N THR A 114 9.01 -14.39 -8.24
CA THR A 114 10.25 -14.44 -7.46
C THR A 114 10.27 -15.58 -6.45
N GLY A 115 9.16 -16.27 -6.29
CA GLY A 115 9.01 -17.42 -5.41
C GLY A 115 7.72 -18.16 -5.73
N GLU A 116 7.46 -19.29 -5.06
CA GLU A 116 6.25 -20.07 -5.33
C GLU A 116 4.97 -19.25 -5.13
N ASP A 117 4.99 -18.36 -4.17
CA ASP A 117 3.84 -17.54 -3.81
C ASP A 117 4.21 -16.05 -3.74
N GLU A 118 5.12 -15.61 -4.62
CA GLU A 118 5.56 -14.22 -4.61
C GLU A 118 5.74 -13.68 -6.02
N LEU A 119 5.20 -12.49 -6.28
CA LEU A 119 5.41 -11.75 -7.51
C LEU A 119 6.07 -10.42 -7.20
N LEU A 120 6.95 -9.99 -8.11
CA LEU A 120 7.42 -8.61 -8.20
C LEU A 120 6.74 -7.98 -9.42
N VAL A 121 5.99 -6.91 -9.19
CA VAL A 121 5.35 -6.12 -10.25
C VAL A 121 6.10 -4.81 -10.37
N ARG A 122 6.65 -4.53 -11.54
CA ARG A 122 7.37 -3.27 -11.82
C ARG A 122 6.53 -2.45 -12.81
N PHE A 123 6.07 -1.29 -12.35
CA PHE A 123 5.26 -0.39 -13.17
C PHE A 123 6.13 0.41 -14.14
N ASP A 124 5.60 0.70 -15.32
CA ASP A 124 6.26 1.59 -16.29
C ASP A 124 6.29 3.03 -15.78
N THR A 125 5.24 3.43 -15.06
CA THR A 125 5.16 4.74 -14.41
C THR A 125 4.81 4.55 -12.94
N PRO A 126 5.30 5.42 -12.03
CA PRO A 126 4.99 5.28 -10.60
C PRO A 126 3.50 5.29 -10.31
N VAL A 127 3.08 4.49 -9.34
CA VAL A 127 1.67 4.37 -8.92
C VAL A 127 1.53 4.91 -7.50
N ARG A 128 0.49 5.72 -7.30
CA ARG A 128 0.22 6.38 -6.02
C ARG A 128 -0.42 5.41 -5.03
N ALA A 129 0.06 5.48 -3.79
CA ALA A 129 -0.55 4.83 -2.63
C ALA A 129 -0.74 3.32 -2.80
N VAL A 130 0.33 2.64 -3.21
CA VAL A 130 0.37 1.17 -3.22
C VAL A 130 0.24 0.69 -1.77
N THR A 131 -0.87 0.02 -1.46
CA THR A 131 -1.27 -0.22 -0.07
C THR A 131 -1.15 -1.69 0.29
N PRO A 132 -0.31 -2.05 1.29
CA PRO A 132 -0.25 -3.43 1.79
C PRO A 132 -1.63 -3.91 2.26
N GLY A 133 -1.93 -5.17 1.95
CA GLY A 133 -3.21 -5.79 2.26
C GLY A 133 -4.27 -5.64 1.18
N GLN A 134 -4.09 -4.74 0.21
CA GLN A 134 -5.00 -4.59 -0.91
C GLN A 134 -4.66 -5.59 -2.02
N ALA A 135 -5.64 -5.85 -2.88
CA ALA A 135 -5.46 -6.76 -4.01
C ALA A 135 -4.79 -6.06 -5.19
N VAL A 136 -3.96 -6.81 -5.92
CA VAL A 136 -3.51 -6.43 -7.25
C VAL A 136 -4.05 -7.46 -8.24
N VAL A 137 -4.57 -6.99 -9.38
CA VAL A 137 -5.09 -7.85 -10.45
C VAL A 137 -4.32 -7.56 -11.72
N LEU A 138 -3.91 -8.63 -12.41
CA LEU A 138 -3.12 -8.55 -13.64
C LEU A 138 -3.98 -8.90 -14.83
N TYR A 139 -3.80 -8.16 -15.93
CA TYR A 139 -4.58 -8.31 -17.15
C TYR A 139 -3.69 -8.37 -18.36
N ASP A 140 -4.10 -9.17 -19.35
CA ASP A 140 -3.59 -9.10 -20.72
C ASP A 140 -4.78 -8.74 -21.61
N GLY A 141 -4.90 -7.45 -21.95
CA GLY A 141 -6.10 -6.95 -22.60
C GLY A 141 -7.33 -7.15 -21.71
N ASP A 142 -8.32 -7.89 -22.22
CA ASP A 142 -9.55 -8.19 -21.47
C ASP A 142 -9.43 -9.47 -20.63
N VAL A 143 -8.30 -10.17 -20.72
CA VAL A 143 -8.11 -11.44 -20.01
C VAL A 143 -7.49 -11.20 -18.65
N VAL A 144 -8.13 -11.72 -17.60
CA VAL A 144 -7.56 -11.69 -16.25
C VAL A 144 -6.50 -12.80 -16.16
N LEU A 145 -5.26 -12.41 -15.91
CA LEU A 145 -4.16 -13.35 -15.74
C LEU A 145 -4.11 -13.95 -14.34
N GLY A 146 -4.55 -13.18 -13.35
CA GLY A 146 -4.51 -13.55 -11.96
C GLY A 146 -4.23 -12.35 -11.09
N GLY A 147 -3.78 -12.60 -9.87
CA GLY A 147 -3.46 -11.53 -8.94
C GLY A 147 -2.94 -12.06 -7.62
N GLY A 148 -2.90 -11.17 -6.64
CA GLY A 148 -2.44 -11.49 -5.30
C GLY A 148 -2.75 -10.37 -4.33
N THR A 149 -2.17 -10.48 -3.14
CA THR A 149 -2.28 -9.49 -2.07
C THR A 149 -0.97 -8.72 -1.97
N ILE A 150 -1.05 -7.41 -1.97
CA ILE A 150 0.12 -6.53 -1.88
C ILE A 150 0.73 -6.68 -0.49
N VAL A 151 2.05 -6.96 -0.46
CA VAL A 151 2.83 -7.04 0.78
C VAL A 151 3.47 -5.69 1.09
N LYS A 152 4.06 -5.08 0.07
CA LYS A 152 4.76 -3.80 0.21
C LYS A 152 4.96 -3.14 -1.14
N PRO A 153 5.13 -1.81 -1.17
CA PRO A 153 5.60 -1.13 -2.37
C PRO A 153 7.07 -1.47 -2.64
N TRP A 154 7.47 -1.31 -3.88
CA TRP A 154 8.84 -1.54 -4.34
C TRP A 154 9.34 -0.31 -5.09
N ASN A 155 10.61 0.03 -4.89
CA ASN A 155 11.24 1.16 -5.57
C ASN A 155 12.59 0.75 -6.18
N ASN A 156 12.98 1.45 -7.24
CA ASN A 156 14.18 1.10 -8.02
C ASN A 156 15.49 1.17 -7.22
N ASP A 157 15.50 1.88 -6.11
CA ASP A 157 16.67 2.07 -5.26
C ASP A 157 16.75 1.06 -4.11
N GLN A 158 15.97 -0.01 -4.18
CA GLN A 158 15.98 -1.09 -3.19
C GLN A 158 16.76 -2.32 -3.68
#